data_608393fe739c5f389a71b30af98a15e9
#
_entry.id   608393fe739c5f389a71b30af98a15e9
#
_cell.length_a   1.000
_cell.length_b   1.000
_cell.length_c   1.000
_cell.angle_alpha   90.00
_cell.angle_beta   90.00
_cell.angle_gamma   90.00
#
_symmetry.space_group_name_H-M   'P 1'
#
loop_
_entity.id
_entity.type
_entity.pdbx_description
1 polymer ?
#
loop_
_entity_poly.entity_id
_entity_poly.type
_entity_poly.pdbx_seq_one_letter_code
_entity_poly.pdbx_strand_id
1 'polypeptide(L)'
;GNLTESLVDRSSVGEMSLLLPALAQLSAAGGWLALVAPPWLPHGPAWAAAGLALERLVIVQAGKNAAWSVEQLLACGGFAGVLAWPDAGISAQALRRLQVAAEGRSVFACLWRSTAAAQMPSPAPLRVMLNPAAEAGLLSLRIIKRRGRPVSRPLDLSIPRPIPYPGSSSRAVAGSSLSPVAARGAAATPVA
;
A
#
# COMPACT_ATOMS: atom_id res chain seq x y z
N GLY A 1 17.42 0.33 5.49
CA GLY A 1 16.06 0.76 5.18
C GLY A 1 15.57 1.83 6.14
N ASN A 2 14.48 2.44 5.77
CA ASN A 2 13.77 3.41 6.58
C ASN A 2 12.29 3.33 6.26
N LEU A 3 11.46 3.72 7.23
CA LEU A 3 10.02 3.81 7.04
C LEU A 3 9.68 5.05 6.20
N THR A 4 8.85 4.86 5.18
CA THR A 4 8.22 5.93 4.42
C THR A 4 6.75 6.00 4.75
N GLU A 5 6.18 7.18 4.96
CA GLU A 5 4.74 7.38 5.03
C GLU A 5 4.25 8.07 3.75
N SER A 6 3.30 7.45 3.12
CA SER A 6 2.55 7.98 1.99
C SER A 6 1.15 8.36 2.44
N LEU A 7 0.84 9.65 2.37
CA LEU A 7 -0.43 10.20 2.85
C LEU A 7 -1.36 10.42 1.66
N VAL A 8 -2.53 9.80 1.70
CA VAL A 8 -3.52 9.87 0.62
C VAL A 8 -4.93 9.76 1.19
N ASP A 9 -5.86 10.60 0.76
CA ASP A 9 -7.25 10.55 1.23
C ASP A 9 -8.11 9.59 0.42
N ARG A 10 -7.81 9.45 -0.84
CA ARG A 10 -8.56 8.60 -1.76
C ARG A 10 -7.64 7.53 -2.31
N SER A 11 -8.05 6.29 -2.18
CA SER A 11 -7.42 5.21 -2.93
C SER A 11 -7.63 5.42 -4.43
N SER A 12 -6.69 4.94 -5.24
CA SER A 12 -6.77 5.02 -6.72
C SER A 12 -6.46 6.39 -7.32
N VAL A 13 -5.63 7.19 -6.66
CA VAL A 13 -5.04 8.41 -7.28
C VAL A 13 -3.81 8.10 -8.14
N GLY A 14 -3.40 6.83 -8.23
CA GLY A 14 -2.20 6.39 -8.95
C GLY A 14 -1.00 6.10 -8.04
N GLU A 15 -1.23 6.06 -6.74
CA GLU A 15 -0.23 5.82 -5.72
C GLU A 15 0.55 4.51 -5.93
N MET A 16 -0.15 3.45 -6.33
CA MET A 16 0.50 2.17 -6.63
C MET A 16 1.26 2.21 -7.95
N SER A 17 0.73 2.91 -8.95
CA SER A 17 1.42 3.08 -10.25
C SER A 17 2.76 3.80 -10.10
N LEU A 18 2.88 4.70 -9.10
CA LEU A 18 4.13 5.35 -8.75
C LEU A 18 5.19 4.34 -8.26
N LEU A 19 4.76 3.34 -7.48
CA LEU A 19 5.67 2.38 -6.87
C LEU A 19 5.90 1.12 -7.71
N LEU A 20 4.98 0.76 -8.61
CA LEU A 20 5.05 -0.46 -9.40
C LEU A 20 6.39 -0.67 -10.11
N PRO A 21 7.02 0.34 -10.76
CA PRO A 21 8.31 0.12 -11.41
C PRO A 21 9.42 -0.31 -10.43
N ALA A 22 9.45 0.29 -9.25
CA ALA A 22 10.42 -0.08 -8.22
C ALA A 22 10.12 -1.47 -7.62
N LEU A 23 8.85 -1.79 -7.38
CA LEU A 23 8.44 -3.11 -6.88
C LEU A 23 8.73 -4.21 -7.90
N ALA A 24 8.51 -3.94 -9.20
CA ALA A 24 8.86 -4.86 -10.27
C ALA A 24 10.37 -5.16 -10.27
N GLN A 25 11.22 -4.15 -10.17
CA GLN A 25 12.67 -4.34 -10.08
C GLN A 25 13.06 -5.16 -8.85
N LEU A 26 12.49 -4.86 -7.67
CA LEU A 26 12.78 -5.61 -6.45
C LEU A 26 12.38 -7.08 -6.57
N SER A 27 11.21 -7.38 -7.13
CA SER A 27 10.73 -8.77 -7.31
C SER A 27 11.51 -9.51 -8.40
N ALA A 28 11.85 -8.84 -9.51
CA ALA A 28 12.68 -9.41 -10.57
C ALA A 28 14.11 -9.75 -10.09
N ALA A 29 14.63 -8.99 -9.12
CA ALA A 29 15.89 -9.30 -8.44
C ALA A 29 15.78 -10.46 -7.43
N GLY A 30 14.62 -11.14 -7.37
CA GLY A 30 14.37 -12.28 -6.47
C GLY A 30 13.87 -11.89 -5.08
N GLY A 31 13.63 -10.61 -4.82
CA GLY A 31 13.14 -10.12 -3.53
C GLY A 31 11.67 -10.41 -3.30
N TRP A 32 11.31 -10.82 -2.08
CA TRP A 32 9.93 -10.97 -1.67
C TRP A 32 9.28 -9.62 -1.36
N LEU A 33 8.03 -9.47 -1.75
CA LEU A 33 7.20 -8.31 -1.46
C LEU A 33 6.02 -8.72 -0.58
N ALA A 34 5.66 -7.88 0.39
CA ALA A 34 4.49 -8.08 1.23
C ALA A 34 3.54 -6.87 1.15
N LEU A 35 2.25 -7.16 0.97
CA LEU A 35 1.16 -6.19 1.14
C LEU A 35 0.40 -6.55 2.40
N VAL A 36 0.35 -5.65 3.38
CA VAL A 36 -0.30 -5.89 4.67
C VAL A 36 -1.57 -5.06 4.77
N ALA A 37 -2.69 -5.74 4.93
CA ALA A 37 -4.04 -5.16 5.01
C ALA A 37 -4.35 -4.21 3.84
N PRO A 38 -4.09 -4.58 2.57
CA PRO A 38 -4.43 -3.72 1.44
C PRO A 38 -5.95 -3.51 1.39
N PRO A 39 -6.43 -2.29 1.10
CA PRO A 39 -7.87 -1.99 1.03
C PRO A 39 -8.57 -2.73 -0.11
N TRP A 40 -7.80 -3.07 -1.14
CA TRP A 40 -8.25 -3.83 -2.31
C TRP A 40 -7.19 -4.86 -2.69
N LEU A 41 -7.64 -6.01 -3.18
CA LEU A 41 -6.72 -6.99 -3.77
C LEU A 41 -6.15 -6.42 -5.08
N PRO A 42 -4.84 -6.51 -5.29
CA PRO A 42 -4.23 -6.08 -6.54
C PRO A 42 -4.73 -6.91 -7.72
N HIS A 43 -4.89 -6.26 -8.86
CA HIS A 43 -5.23 -6.95 -10.10
C HIS A 43 -3.97 -7.62 -10.65
N GLY A 44 -3.80 -8.92 -10.36
CA GLY A 44 -2.61 -9.70 -10.71
C GLY A 44 -2.16 -9.55 -12.16
N PRO A 45 -3.04 -9.70 -13.17
CA PRO A 45 -2.66 -9.54 -14.57
C PRO A 45 -2.05 -8.17 -14.89
N ALA A 46 -2.57 -7.08 -14.32
CA ALA A 46 -2.02 -5.73 -14.54
C ALA A 46 -0.66 -5.56 -13.86
N TRP A 47 -0.46 -6.17 -12.69
CA TRP A 47 0.82 -6.13 -12.00
C TRP A 47 1.87 -6.99 -12.68
N ALA A 48 1.49 -8.17 -13.20
CA ALA A 48 2.37 -8.98 -14.02
C ALA A 48 2.78 -8.25 -15.31
N ALA A 49 1.82 -7.58 -15.98
CA ALA A 49 2.11 -6.78 -17.17
C ALA A 49 3.04 -5.58 -16.87
N ALA A 50 3.02 -5.08 -15.63
CA ALA A 50 3.97 -4.07 -15.15
C ALA A 50 5.34 -4.64 -14.76
N GLY A 51 5.56 -5.95 -14.94
CA GLY A 51 6.84 -6.64 -14.69
C GLY A 51 7.02 -7.16 -13.26
N LEU A 52 5.96 -7.18 -12.44
CA LEU A 52 6.05 -7.71 -11.09
C LEU A 52 5.98 -9.24 -11.09
N ALA A 53 6.91 -9.90 -10.43
CA ALA A 53 6.93 -11.35 -10.22
C ALA A 53 5.89 -11.72 -9.15
N LEU A 54 4.70 -12.15 -9.57
CA LEU A 54 3.58 -12.43 -8.66
C LEU A 54 3.87 -13.56 -7.68
N GLU A 55 4.71 -14.52 -8.06
CA GLU A 55 5.18 -15.61 -7.20
C GLU A 55 6.04 -15.13 -6.02
N ARG A 56 6.49 -13.87 -6.05
CA ARG A 56 7.24 -13.20 -4.99
C ARG A 56 6.38 -12.22 -4.19
N LEU A 57 5.06 -12.25 -4.37
CA LEU A 57 4.12 -11.36 -3.69
C LEU A 57 3.32 -12.11 -2.63
N VAL A 58 3.38 -11.63 -1.40
CA VAL A 58 2.57 -12.13 -0.27
C VAL A 58 1.55 -11.08 0.11
N ILE A 59 0.29 -11.49 0.28
CA ILE A 59 -0.78 -10.63 0.77
C ILE A 59 -1.20 -11.11 2.16
N VAL A 60 -1.08 -10.21 3.15
CA VAL A 60 -1.38 -10.51 4.55
C VAL A 60 -2.66 -9.76 4.94
N GLN A 61 -3.74 -10.52 5.13
CA GLN A 61 -5.04 -10.01 5.61
C GLN A 61 -5.00 -9.86 7.14
N ALA A 62 -4.32 -8.83 7.63
CA ALA A 62 -3.96 -8.71 9.04
C ALA A 62 -5.06 -8.11 9.93
N GLY A 63 -6.08 -7.46 9.37
CA GLY A 63 -7.11 -6.75 10.15
C GLY A 63 -6.46 -5.80 11.17
N LYS A 64 -6.91 -5.85 12.42
CA LYS A 64 -6.40 -5.02 13.53
C LYS A 64 -4.92 -5.26 13.88
N ASN A 65 -4.34 -6.35 13.40
CA ASN A 65 -2.94 -6.72 13.66
C ASN A 65 -1.97 -6.19 12.59
N ALA A 66 -2.41 -5.29 11.71
CA ALA A 66 -1.59 -4.80 10.60
C ALA A 66 -0.22 -4.26 11.06
N ALA A 67 -0.17 -3.42 12.09
CA ALA A 67 1.07 -2.88 12.61
C ALA A 67 2.01 -3.97 13.15
N TRP A 68 1.48 -4.94 13.89
CA TRP A 68 2.26 -6.08 14.38
C TRP A 68 2.81 -6.94 13.22
N SER A 69 1.96 -7.25 12.24
CA SER A 69 2.38 -8.02 11.07
C SER A 69 3.51 -7.34 10.31
N VAL A 70 3.44 -6.01 10.11
CA VAL A 70 4.51 -5.24 9.49
C VAL A 70 5.80 -5.35 10.30
N GLU A 71 5.72 -5.22 11.63
CA GLU A 71 6.88 -5.33 12.52
C GLU A 71 7.56 -6.70 12.36
N GLN A 72 6.79 -7.80 12.32
CA GLN A 72 7.33 -9.15 12.12
C GLN A 72 7.97 -9.32 10.73
N LEU A 73 7.33 -8.84 9.68
CA LEU A 73 7.86 -8.91 8.31
C LEU A 73 9.16 -8.10 8.15
N LEU A 74 9.25 -6.95 8.79
CA LEU A 74 10.48 -6.16 8.82
C LEU A 74 11.56 -6.86 9.65
N ALA A 75 11.20 -7.45 10.79
CA ALA A 75 12.13 -8.11 11.69
C ALA A 75 12.75 -9.38 11.08
N CYS A 76 12.00 -10.16 10.30
CA CYS A 76 12.50 -11.40 9.70
C CYS A 76 13.58 -11.17 8.62
N GLY A 77 13.63 -9.97 8.00
CA GLY A 77 14.65 -9.59 7.02
C GLY A 77 14.54 -10.29 5.66
N GLY A 78 13.46 -11.05 5.43
CA GLY A 78 13.27 -11.83 4.20
C GLY A 78 12.57 -11.05 3.07
N PHE A 79 12.17 -9.80 3.30
CA PHE A 79 11.42 -9.01 2.33
C PHE A 79 12.24 -7.83 1.80
N ALA A 80 12.20 -7.66 0.48
CA ALA A 80 12.77 -6.49 -0.19
C ALA A 80 11.81 -5.28 -0.16
N GLY A 81 10.49 -5.56 -0.05
CA GLY A 81 9.46 -4.52 0.07
C GLY A 81 8.32 -4.93 0.99
N VAL A 82 7.92 -4.03 1.88
CA VAL A 82 6.75 -4.19 2.77
C VAL A 82 5.89 -2.93 2.64
N LEU A 83 4.69 -3.10 2.09
CA LEU A 83 3.71 -2.04 1.93
C LEU A 83 2.53 -2.33 2.84
N ALA A 84 2.05 -1.35 3.58
CA ALA A 84 0.99 -1.60 4.55
C ALA A 84 -0.02 -0.45 4.65
N TRP A 85 -1.24 -0.82 4.94
CA TRP A 85 -2.38 0.06 5.20
C TRP A 85 -2.86 -0.16 6.64
N PRO A 86 -2.14 0.40 7.64
CA PRO A 86 -2.54 0.27 9.02
C PRO A 86 -3.82 1.06 9.30
N ASP A 87 -4.54 0.69 10.35
CA ASP A 87 -5.70 1.44 10.83
C ASP A 87 -5.34 2.90 11.09
N ALA A 88 -6.33 3.80 10.92
CA ALA A 88 -6.15 5.23 11.13
C ALA A 88 -5.65 5.57 12.54
N GLY A 89 -5.98 4.74 13.53
CA GLY A 89 -5.58 4.87 14.94
C GLY A 89 -4.20 4.34 15.29
N ILE A 90 -3.34 4.01 14.33
CA ILE A 90 -1.99 3.53 14.64
C ILE A 90 -1.26 4.50 15.59
N SER A 91 -0.76 3.98 16.72
CA SER A 91 -0.14 4.80 17.75
C SER A 91 1.28 5.26 17.35
N ALA A 92 1.72 6.39 17.91
CA ALA A 92 3.08 6.88 17.72
C ALA A 92 4.14 5.86 18.20
N GLN A 93 3.83 5.09 19.24
CA GLN A 93 4.70 4.03 19.73
C GLN A 93 4.83 2.89 18.71
N ALA A 94 3.72 2.47 18.08
CA ALA A 94 3.76 1.46 17.02
C ALA A 94 4.59 1.95 15.82
N LEU A 95 4.37 3.20 15.36
CA LEU A 95 5.17 3.79 14.28
C LEU A 95 6.67 3.80 14.61
N ARG A 96 7.02 4.09 15.87
CA ARG A 96 8.42 4.08 16.32
C ARG A 96 9.02 2.67 16.24
N ARG A 97 8.28 1.64 16.67
CA ARG A 97 8.73 0.24 16.53
C ARG A 97 8.95 -0.14 15.07
N LEU A 98 8.02 0.25 14.17
CA LEU A 98 8.16 -0.01 12.73
C LEU A 98 9.40 0.67 12.14
N GLN A 99 9.69 1.94 12.53
CA GLN A 99 10.89 2.63 12.10
C GLN A 99 12.16 1.89 12.56
N VAL A 100 12.21 1.47 13.83
CA VAL A 100 13.32 0.72 14.38
C VAL A 100 13.49 -0.63 13.68
N ALA A 101 12.39 -1.33 13.41
CA ALA A 101 12.41 -2.61 12.70
C ALA A 101 12.91 -2.48 11.24
N ALA A 102 12.66 -1.34 10.59
CA ALA A 102 13.14 -1.07 9.23
C ALA A 102 14.59 -0.57 9.19
N GLU A 103 15.07 0.05 10.28
CA GLU A 103 16.37 0.71 10.30
C GLU A 103 17.52 -0.28 10.11
N GLY A 104 18.51 0.10 9.30
CA GLY A 104 19.68 -0.73 9.00
C GLY A 104 19.42 -1.92 8.06
N ARG A 105 18.19 -2.16 7.61
CA ARG A 105 17.83 -3.27 6.72
C ARG A 105 17.71 -2.83 5.27
N SER A 106 17.99 -3.73 4.33
CA SER A 106 17.77 -3.49 2.89
C SER A 106 16.32 -3.77 2.50
N VAL A 107 15.38 -3.00 3.05
CA VAL A 107 13.95 -3.12 2.79
C VAL A 107 13.35 -1.77 2.41
N PHE A 108 12.47 -1.77 1.42
CA PHE A 108 11.56 -0.66 1.14
C PHE A 108 10.31 -0.81 1.99
N ALA A 109 10.16 0.00 3.03
CA ALA A 109 9.00 -0.02 3.93
C ALA A 109 8.13 1.22 3.70
N CYS A 110 6.87 1.02 3.30
CA CYS A 110 5.93 2.11 3.03
C CYS A 110 4.60 1.90 3.75
N LEU A 111 4.17 2.90 4.51
CA LEU A 111 2.84 2.94 5.12
C LEU A 111 1.94 3.92 4.38
N TRP A 112 0.75 3.45 4.04
CA TRP A 112 -0.32 4.28 3.49
C TRP A 112 -1.23 4.76 4.62
N ARG A 113 -1.41 6.08 4.73
CA ARG A 113 -2.24 6.67 5.78
C ARG A 113 -3.08 7.81 5.21
N SER A 114 -4.15 8.18 5.90
CA SER A 114 -4.94 9.37 5.55
C SER A 114 -4.10 10.65 5.66
N THR A 115 -4.42 11.66 4.85
CA THR A 115 -3.79 12.98 4.91
C THR A 115 -3.98 13.67 6.26
N ALA A 116 -5.01 13.33 7.04
CA ALA A 116 -5.16 13.79 8.42
C ALA A 116 -3.93 13.47 9.29
N ALA A 117 -3.20 12.40 8.97
CA ALA A 117 -1.95 12.07 9.66
C ALA A 117 -0.82 13.10 9.44
N ALA A 118 -0.95 14.00 8.46
CA ALA A 118 0.06 15.05 8.21
C ALA A 118 0.31 15.93 9.43
N GLN A 119 -0.73 16.18 10.22
CA GLN A 119 -0.66 17.01 11.44
C GLN A 119 -0.13 16.25 12.65
N MET A 120 0.04 14.93 12.55
CA MET A 120 0.52 14.11 13.66
C MET A 120 2.04 13.92 13.57
N PRO A 121 2.75 13.90 14.71
CA PRO A 121 4.17 13.57 14.72
C PRO A 121 4.40 12.14 14.24
N SER A 122 5.49 11.95 13.49
CA SER A 122 5.89 10.63 13.00
C SER A 122 7.40 10.45 13.04
N PRO A 123 7.89 9.27 13.40
CA PRO A 123 9.31 8.92 13.36
C PRO A 123 9.82 8.72 11.92
N ALA A 124 8.94 8.47 10.95
CA ALA A 124 9.34 8.22 9.56
C ALA A 124 10.20 9.36 9.02
N PRO A 125 11.39 9.07 8.47
CA PRO A 125 12.29 10.09 7.92
C PRO A 125 11.82 10.66 6.58
N LEU A 126 10.95 9.95 5.87
CA LEU A 126 10.31 10.43 4.64
C LEU A 126 8.79 10.37 4.80
N ARG A 127 8.13 11.51 4.55
CA ARG A 127 6.68 11.62 4.51
C ARG A 127 6.29 12.39 3.26
N VAL A 128 5.43 11.79 2.46
CA VAL A 128 4.93 12.38 1.22
C VAL A 128 3.41 12.43 1.24
N MET A 129 2.84 13.47 0.66
CA MET A 129 1.41 13.56 0.41
C MET A 129 1.18 13.44 -1.08
N LEU A 130 0.25 12.58 -1.47
CA LEU A 130 -0.10 12.32 -2.86
C LEU A 130 -1.50 12.84 -3.13
N ASN A 131 -1.64 13.63 -4.16
CA ASN A 131 -2.92 14.17 -4.62
C ASN A 131 -3.03 13.97 -6.14
N PRO A 132 -4.25 13.84 -6.68
CA PRO A 132 -4.43 13.94 -8.11
C PRO A 132 -3.96 15.32 -8.56
N ALA A 133 -3.19 15.38 -9.64
CA ALA A 133 -2.86 16.66 -10.27
C ALA A 133 -4.05 17.18 -11.11
N ALA A 134 -4.01 18.46 -11.48
CA ALA A 134 -5.04 19.06 -12.31
C ALA A 134 -5.09 18.41 -13.70
N GLU A 135 -3.96 17.99 -14.22
CA GLU A 135 -3.82 17.30 -15.50
C GLU A 135 -3.96 15.80 -15.34
N ALA A 136 -4.77 15.19 -16.21
CA ALA A 136 -5.01 13.75 -16.18
C ALA A 136 -3.73 12.97 -16.51
N GLY A 137 -3.40 11.97 -15.67
CA GLY A 137 -2.19 11.15 -15.81
C GLY A 137 -0.98 11.69 -15.05
N LEU A 138 -1.14 12.83 -14.36
CA LEU A 138 -0.16 13.32 -13.41
C LEU A 138 -0.60 13.08 -11.97
N LEU A 139 0.39 12.86 -11.12
CA LEU A 139 0.24 12.78 -9.66
C LEU A 139 1.05 13.90 -9.03
N SER A 140 0.40 14.71 -8.20
CA SER A 140 1.08 15.76 -7.46
C SER A 140 1.60 15.19 -6.13
N LEU A 141 2.93 15.19 -5.96
CA LEU A 141 3.64 14.71 -4.79
C LEU A 141 4.19 15.88 -4.01
N ARG A 142 3.74 16.05 -2.76
CA ARG A 142 4.28 17.02 -1.82
C ARG A 142 5.09 16.32 -0.75
N ILE A 143 6.37 16.70 -0.61
CA ILE A 143 7.22 16.18 0.47
C ILE A 143 6.93 17.00 1.73
N ILE A 144 6.37 16.35 2.76
CA ILE A 144 6.05 16.97 4.06
C ILE A 144 7.26 16.93 4.97
N LYS A 145 8.00 15.81 4.95
CA LYS A 145 9.19 15.58 5.77
C LYS A 145 10.21 14.78 5.00
N ARG A 146 11.47 15.19 5.06
CA ARG A 146 12.61 14.43 4.54
C ARG A 146 13.87 14.78 5.32
N ARG A 147 14.88 13.91 5.25
CA ARG A 147 16.24 14.27 5.68
C ARG A 147 16.84 15.25 4.68
N GLY A 148 17.57 16.26 5.16
CA GLY A 148 18.21 17.27 4.31
C GLY A 148 17.30 18.48 4.02
N ARG A 149 17.60 19.21 2.94
CA ARG A 149 16.93 20.48 2.62
C ARG A 149 15.44 20.28 2.37
N PRO A 150 14.55 21.13 2.93
CA PRO A 150 13.13 21.10 2.64
C PRO A 150 12.86 21.31 1.14
N VAL A 151 11.84 20.64 0.62
CA VAL A 151 11.29 20.87 -0.72
C VAL A 151 9.94 21.54 -0.57
N SER A 152 9.84 22.79 -0.95
CA SER A 152 8.63 23.62 -0.74
C SER A 152 7.61 23.49 -1.86
N ARG A 153 8.05 23.10 -3.07
CA ARG A 153 7.14 22.97 -4.23
C ARG A 153 6.70 21.53 -4.40
N PRO A 154 5.41 21.30 -4.71
CA PRO A 154 4.96 19.99 -5.18
C PRO A 154 5.70 19.58 -6.45
N LEU A 155 5.82 18.27 -6.65
CA LEU A 155 6.38 17.64 -7.84
C LEU A 155 5.23 16.98 -8.59
N ASP A 156 5.00 17.36 -9.84
CA ASP A 156 4.04 16.68 -10.69
C ASP A 156 4.76 15.56 -11.44
N LEU A 157 4.30 14.34 -11.18
CA LEU A 157 4.90 13.11 -11.67
C LEU A 157 3.98 12.47 -12.69
N SER A 158 4.51 12.18 -13.88
CA SER A 158 3.80 11.35 -14.86
C SER A 158 3.72 9.92 -14.33
N ILE A 159 2.47 9.40 -14.26
CA ILE A 159 2.24 8.04 -13.82
C ILE A 159 1.98 7.18 -15.06
N PRO A 160 2.73 6.07 -15.24
CA PRO A 160 2.39 5.11 -16.27
C PRO A 160 0.95 4.61 -16.05
N ARG A 161 0.05 4.90 -16.97
CA ARG A 161 -1.27 4.28 -16.92
C ARG A 161 -1.10 2.80 -17.26
N PRO A 162 -1.74 1.90 -16.50
CA PRO A 162 -1.85 0.53 -16.94
C PRO A 162 -2.43 0.53 -18.36
N ILE A 163 -1.78 -0.15 -19.30
CA ILE A 163 -2.32 -0.31 -20.65
C ILE A 163 -3.69 -0.97 -20.50
N PRO A 164 -4.77 -0.38 -21.01
CA PRO A 164 -6.08 -1.02 -20.96
C PRO A 164 -5.95 -2.40 -21.61
N TYR A 165 -6.35 -3.45 -20.88
CA TYR A 165 -6.41 -4.79 -21.47
C TYR A 165 -7.31 -4.70 -22.70
N PRO A 166 -6.89 -5.19 -23.90
CA PRO A 166 -7.74 -5.20 -25.08
C PRO A 166 -8.96 -6.07 -24.76
N GLY A 167 -10.08 -5.47 -24.46
CA GLY A 167 -11.31 -6.10 -23.97
C GLY A 167 -11.99 -5.37 -22.82
N SER A 168 -11.33 -4.44 -22.15
CA SER A 168 -11.97 -3.54 -21.19
C SER A 168 -12.62 -2.35 -21.91
N SER A 169 -13.73 -2.59 -22.62
CA SER A 169 -14.67 -1.49 -22.89
C SER A 169 -15.15 -0.99 -21.53
N SER A 170 -14.97 0.29 -21.25
CA SER A 170 -15.45 0.93 -20.03
C SER A 170 -16.98 0.96 -20.03
N ARG A 171 -17.57 -0.17 -19.70
CA ARG A 171 -18.97 -0.23 -19.32
C ARG A 171 -18.97 0.17 -17.84
N ALA A 172 -19.38 1.40 -17.57
CA ALA A 172 -19.72 1.83 -16.24
C ALA A 172 -20.71 0.82 -15.65
N VAL A 173 -20.26 0.00 -14.72
CA VAL A 173 -21.16 -0.88 -13.96
C VAL A 173 -21.89 0.03 -12.99
N ALA A 174 -23.09 0.46 -13.40
CA ALA A 174 -24.07 1.03 -12.51
C ALA A 174 -24.33 0.02 -11.40
N GLY A 175 -24.29 0.51 -10.16
CA GLY A 175 -24.30 -0.24 -8.91
C GLY A 175 -25.17 -1.50 -8.90
N SER A 176 -24.54 -2.65 -8.70
CA SER A 176 -25.18 -3.84 -8.20
C SER A 176 -24.98 -3.87 -6.69
N SER A 177 -26.08 -3.58 -5.98
CA SER A 177 -26.19 -3.83 -4.55
C SER A 177 -26.03 -5.34 -4.30
N LEU A 178 -24.90 -5.75 -3.74
CA LEU A 178 -24.73 -7.12 -3.24
C LEU A 178 -25.59 -7.27 -1.97
N SER A 179 -26.72 -7.96 -2.07
CA SER A 179 -27.47 -8.43 -0.91
C SER A 179 -26.64 -9.44 -0.13
N PRO A 180 -26.66 -9.40 1.22
CA PRO A 180 -25.91 -10.36 2.02
C PRO A 180 -26.53 -11.76 1.87
N VAL A 181 -25.70 -12.74 1.53
CA VAL A 181 -26.06 -14.16 1.55
C VAL A 181 -26.34 -14.56 3.00
N ALA A 182 -27.60 -14.90 3.30
CA ALA A 182 -28.00 -15.44 4.59
C ALA A 182 -27.34 -16.80 4.82
N ALA A 183 -26.55 -16.91 5.89
CA ALA A 183 -26.02 -18.19 6.36
C ALA A 183 -27.19 -19.06 6.83
N ARG A 184 -27.47 -20.16 6.13
CA ARG A 184 -28.39 -21.21 6.59
C ARG A 184 -27.71 -21.97 7.74
N GLY A 185 -28.24 -21.78 8.93
CA GLY A 185 -27.89 -22.58 10.09
C GLY A 185 -28.23 -24.06 9.85
N ALA A 186 -27.26 -24.95 10.05
CA ALA A 186 -27.49 -26.38 10.14
C ALA A 186 -28.10 -26.68 11.51
N ALA A 187 -29.34 -27.15 11.52
CA ALA A 187 -30.01 -27.68 12.72
C ALA A 187 -29.36 -29.02 13.10
N ALA A 188 -28.81 -29.10 14.31
CA ALA A 188 -28.40 -30.37 14.92
C ALA A 188 -29.61 -31.11 15.42
N THR A 189 -29.80 -32.34 14.94
CA THR A 189 -30.81 -33.28 15.42
C THR A 189 -30.27 -33.97 16.69
N PRO A 190 -31.00 -34.06 17.80
CA PRO A 190 -30.57 -34.87 18.94
C PRO A 190 -30.90 -36.35 18.69
N VAL A 191 -29.91 -37.20 18.93
CA VAL A 191 -30.08 -38.66 18.98
C VAL A 191 -30.53 -39.04 20.42
N ALA A 192 -31.58 -39.83 20.48
CA ALA A 192 -32.12 -40.44 21.68
C ALA A 192 -31.19 -41.49 22.29
#